data_ff8bb07c2babdd30e5feb043b6417828
#
_entry.id   ff8bb07c2babdd30e5feb043b6417828
#
_cell.length_a   1.000
_cell.length_b   1.000
_cell.length_c   1.000
_cell.angle_alpha   90.00
_cell.angle_beta   90.00
_cell.angle_gamma   90.00
#
_symmetry.space_group_name_H-M   'P 1'
#
loop_
_entity.id
_entity.type
_entity.pdbx_description
1 polymer ?
#
loop_
_entity_poly.entity_id
_entity_poly.type
_entity_poly.pdbx_seq_one_letter_code
_entity_poly.pdbx_strand_id
1 'polypeptide(L)'
;MNGYTKLAYGHLYQDVVTGAIPTYSKEYSEERYDKYDTTRPMSLLRFALCKELFKFDSVLDFGYGNGDFLSVCADNGVKSFGYDVSDYPLKKPVIKTSSLFIDCDLVTFFDSIEHLETRNISSLLAKLQTNQILISVPWFHDLGDNWFYHWKHRRENEHFHHFTAGGLCEVMESAGYTPIYHSNPEDKIRKSDLPLPNILTMAGVRN
;
A
#
# COMPACT_ATOMS: atom_id res chain seq x y z
N MET A 1 11.96 17.74 11.81
CA MET A 1 10.59 17.60 11.29
C MET A 1 9.64 17.59 12.48
N ASN A 2 9.02 18.76 12.78
CA ASN A 2 8.09 18.88 13.92
C ASN A 2 6.85 18.00 13.69
N GLY A 3 6.38 17.31 14.74
CA GLY A 3 5.21 16.42 14.68
C GLY A 3 5.47 15.03 14.10
N TYR A 4 6.73 14.69 13.80
CA TYR A 4 7.13 13.39 13.27
C TYR A 4 8.27 12.79 14.09
N THR A 5 8.17 11.49 14.36
CA THR A 5 9.27 10.69 14.94
C THR A 5 10.00 9.92 13.85
N LYS A 6 11.32 10.01 13.84
CA LYS A 6 12.17 9.17 13.00
C LYS A 6 12.33 7.80 13.64
N LEU A 7 11.86 6.79 12.94
CA LEU A 7 11.97 5.39 13.30
C LEU A 7 13.24 4.77 12.68
N ALA A 8 13.38 3.45 12.78
CA ALA A 8 14.51 2.73 12.20
C ALA A 8 14.69 3.01 10.70
N TYR A 9 15.95 3.09 10.27
CA TYR A 9 16.35 3.31 8.87
C TYR A 9 15.72 4.54 8.21
N GLY A 10 15.40 5.58 8.98
CA GLY A 10 14.88 6.84 8.47
C GLY A 10 13.39 6.85 8.14
N HIS A 11 12.66 5.79 8.39
CA HIS A 11 11.20 5.76 8.34
C HIS A 11 10.62 6.84 9.28
N LEU A 12 9.70 7.67 8.81
CA LEU A 12 9.02 8.68 9.62
C LEU A 12 7.61 8.26 9.97
N TYR A 13 7.22 8.58 11.19
CA TYR A 13 5.84 8.41 11.67
C TYR A 13 5.30 9.76 12.17
N GLN A 14 4.08 10.13 11.76
CA GLN A 14 3.41 11.32 12.23
C GLN A 14 2.81 11.06 13.62
N ASP A 15 3.38 11.69 14.66
CA ASP A 15 2.90 11.54 16.06
C ASP A 15 1.79 12.53 16.42
N VAL A 16 1.78 13.69 15.77
CA VAL A 16 0.86 14.79 16.12
C VAL A 16 -0.14 15.00 14.98
N VAL A 17 -1.41 14.81 15.31
CA VAL A 17 -2.53 15.13 14.42
C VAL A 17 -2.92 16.57 14.65
N THR A 18 -2.79 17.42 13.63
CA THR A 18 -3.00 18.87 13.71
C THR A 18 -4.34 19.34 13.14
N GLY A 19 -5.17 18.43 12.65
CA GLY A 19 -6.45 18.72 12.03
C GLY A 19 -7.35 17.50 11.93
N ALA A 20 -8.35 17.56 11.06
CA ALA A 20 -9.23 16.41 10.81
C ALA A 20 -8.48 15.32 10.03
N ILE A 21 -8.69 14.08 10.43
CA ILE A 21 -8.29 12.92 9.64
C ILE A 21 -9.30 12.78 8.49
N PRO A 22 -8.86 12.61 7.23
CA PRO A 22 -9.77 12.46 6.10
C PRO A 22 -10.74 11.29 6.29
N THR A 23 -12.01 11.52 5.99
CA THR A 23 -13.02 10.46 5.97
C THR A 23 -13.05 9.86 4.56
N TYR A 24 -12.78 8.57 4.44
CA TYR A 24 -12.85 7.84 3.18
C TYR A 24 -14.29 7.48 2.85
N SER A 25 -15.09 8.50 2.44
CA SER A 25 -16.47 8.30 2.03
C SER A 25 -16.57 7.78 0.60
N LYS A 26 -17.78 7.39 0.20
CA LYS A 26 -18.07 7.00 -1.19
C LYS A 26 -17.77 8.16 -2.16
N GLU A 27 -18.14 9.38 -1.78
CA GLU A 27 -17.90 10.59 -2.58
C GLU A 27 -16.41 10.85 -2.76
N TYR A 28 -15.60 10.68 -1.71
CA TYR A 28 -14.14 10.76 -1.80
C TYR A 28 -13.59 9.75 -2.83
N SER A 29 -14.10 8.52 -2.81
CA SER A 29 -13.67 7.46 -3.72
C SER A 29 -14.07 7.76 -5.17
N GLU A 30 -15.30 8.23 -5.41
CA GLU A 30 -15.80 8.61 -6.74
C GLU A 30 -15.00 9.79 -7.32
N GLU A 31 -14.73 10.84 -6.53
CA GLU A 31 -13.94 11.98 -6.99
C GLU A 31 -12.49 11.59 -7.32
N ARG A 32 -11.93 10.64 -6.59
CA ARG A 32 -10.53 10.28 -6.70
C ARG A 32 -10.26 9.22 -7.77
N TYR A 33 -11.15 8.23 -7.92
CA TYR A 33 -10.89 7.09 -8.80
C TYR A 33 -11.53 7.22 -10.18
N ASP A 34 -12.69 7.86 -10.31
CA ASP A 34 -13.38 8.00 -11.61
C ASP A 34 -12.64 8.93 -12.58
N LYS A 35 -11.72 9.75 -12.08
CA LYS A 35 -10.92 10.70 -12.88
C LYS A 35 -9.55 10.16 -13.33
N TYR A 36 -9.17 8.93 -12.93
CA TYR A 36 -7.84 8.39 -13.24
C TYR A 36 -7.88 7.40 -14.40
N ASP A 37 -7.57 7.84 -15.62
CA ASP A 37 -7.42 6.99 -16.82
C ASP A 37 -6.34 5.90 -16.67
N THR A 38 -5.48 6.03 -15.66
CA THR A 38 -4.36 5.11 -15.40
C THR A 38 -4.72 3.95 -14.48
N THR A 39 -5.93 3.87 -13.94
CA THR A 39 -6.32 2.84 -12.96
C THR A 39 -6.19 1.42 -13.53
N ARG A 40 -6.77 1.16 -14.72
CA ARG A 40 -6.70 -0.17 -15.34
C ARG A 40 -5.28 -0.58 -15.76
N PRO A 41 -4.48 0.26 -16.45
CA PRO A 41 -3.07 -0.02 -16.71
C PRO A 41 -2.26 -0.29 -15.45
N MET A 42 -2.49 0.46 -14.37
CA MET A 42 -1.83 0.24 -13.08
C MET A 42 -2.19 -1.11 -12.47
N SER A 43 -3.47 -1.48 -12.48
CA SER A 43 -3.97 -2.75 -11.96
C SER A 43 -3.40 -3.94 -12.74
N LEU A 44 -3.27 -3.83 -14.06
CA LEU A 44 -2.61 -4.84 -14.91
C LEU A 44 -1.12 -4.97 -14.59
N LEU A 45 -0.40 -3.87 -14.40
CA LEU A 45 1.01 -3.87 -14.00
C LEU A 45 1.20 -4.57 -12.64
N ARG A 46 0.37 -4.20 -11.65
CA ARG A 46 0.38 -4.79 -10.30
C ARG A 46 0.10 -6.30 -10.35
N PHE A 47 -0.91 -6.72 -11.13
CA PHE A 47 -1.23 -8.14 -11.32
C PHE A 47 -0.08 -8.90 -11.97
N ALA A 48 0.49 -8.38 -13.07
CA ALA A 48 1.62 -9.00 -13.75
C ALA A 48 2.82 -9.18 -12.81
N LEU A 49 3.13 -8.16 -12.00
CA LEU A 49 4.20 -8.22 -11.00
C LEU A 49 3.91 -9.28 -9.93
N CYS A 50 2.67 -9.35 -9.42
CA CYS A 50 2.29 -10.40 -8.46
C CYS A 50 2.47 -11.79 -9.05
N LYS A 51 2.08 -12.02 -10.31
CA LYS A 51 2.22 -13.32 -10.99
C LYS A 51 3.68 -13.68 -11.30
N GLU A 52 4.54 -12.70 -11.52
CA GLU A 52 5.98 -12.92 -11.69
C GLU A 52 6.67 -13.34 -10.39
N LEU A 53 6.28 -12.71 -9.27
CA LEU A 53 6.93 -12.91 -7.98
C LEU A 53 6.36 -14.08 -7.19
N PHE A 54 5.07 -14.41 -7.39
CA PHE A 54 4.33 -15.31 -6.51
C PHE A 54 3.48 -16.33 -7.26
N LYS A 55 3.26 -17.47 -6.62
CA LYS A 55 2.21 -18.42 -6.99
C LYS A 55 1.05 -18.24 -6.01
N PHE A 56 -0.12 -17.87 -6.52
CA PHE A 56 -1.29 -17.65 -5.71
C PHE A 56 -2.58 -17.90 -6.50
N ASP A 57 -3.57 -18.46 -5.83
CA ASP A 57 -4.93 -18.71 -6.32
C ASP A 57 -5.95 -17.87 -5.54
N SER A 58 -5.51 -17.23 -4.46
CA SER A 58 -6.31 -16.30 -3.66
C SER A 58 -5.50 -15.06 -3.26
N VAL A 59 -6.18 -13.88 -3.24
CA VAL A 59 -5.57 -12.61 -2.87
C VAL A 59 -6.51 -11.78 -2.01
N LEU A 60 -5.96 -11.12 -0.99
CA LEU A 60 -6.61 -10.05 -0.25
C LEU A 60 -5.91 -8.72 -0.55
N ASP A 61 -6.66 -7.73 -1.03
CA ASP A 61 -6.16 -6.36 -1.19
C ASP A 61 -6.65 -5.49 -0.02
N PHE A 62 -5.71 -4.93 0.74
CA PHE A 62 -5.98 -4.03 1.85
C PHE A 62 -5.98 -2.58 1.33
N GLY A 63 -7.13 -1.90 1.50
CA GLY A 63 -7.35 -0.58 0.92
C GLY A 63 -7.63 -0.69 -0.58
N TYR A 64 -8.60 -1.52 -0.99
CA TYR A 64 -8.86 -1.86 -2.38
C TYR A 64 -9.32 -0.68 -3.26
N GLY A 65 -9.66 0.47 -2.67
CA GLY A 65 -10.12 1.65 -3.41
C GLY A 65 -11.34 1.37 -4.28
N ASN A 66 -11.20 1.50 -5.61
CA ASN A 66 -12.29 1.17 -6.56
C ASN A 66 -12.39 -0.32 -6.92
N GLY A 67 -11.49 -1.16 -6.40
CA GLY A 67 -11.49 -2.61 -6.64
C GLY A 67 -11.03 -3.06 -8.03
N ASP A 68 -10.43 -2.18 -8.84
CA ASP A 68 -10.03 -2.54 -10.21
C ASP A 68 -8.92 -3.60 -10.23
N PHE A 69 -7.95 -3.54 -9.30
CA PHE A 69 -6.93 -4.59 -9.15
C PHE A 69 -7.56 -5.96 -8.86
N LEU A 70 -8.50 -6.00 -7.92
CA LEU A 70 -9.21 -7.24 -7.57
C LEU A 70 -10.08 -7.76 -8.74
N SER A 71 -10.64 -6.85 -9.54
CA SER A 71 -11.36 -7.22 -10.76
C SER A 71 -10.43 -7.86 -11.77
N VAL A 72 -9.20 -7.34 -11.95
CA VAL A 72 -8.17 -7.97 -12.80
C VAL A 72 -7.82 -9.35 -12.28
N CYS A 73 -7.62 -9.52 -10.97
CA CYS A 73 -7.33 -10.81 -10.36
C CYS A 73 -8.46 -11.82 -10.63
N ALA A 74 -9.72 -11.41 -10.39
CA ALA A 74 -10.89 -12.24 -10.60
C ALA A 74 -11.10 -12.64 -12.08
N ASP A 75 -10.90 -11.72 -13.02
CA ASP A 75 -10.93 -11.97 -14.45
C ASP A 75 -9.89 -13.03 -14.90
N ASN A 76 -8.83 -13.20 -14.12
CA ASN A 76 -7.77 -14.19 -14.33
C ASN A 76 -7.89 -15.43 -13.42
N GLY A 77 -9.08 -15.68 -12.86
CA GLY A 77 -9.39 -16.88 -12.10
C GLY A 77 -8.86 -16.89 -10.66
N VAL A 78 -8.36 -15.76 -10.13
CA VAL A 78 -7.90 -15.65 -8.75
C VAL A 78 -9.06 -15.31 -7.83
N LYS A 79 -9.25 -16.07 -6.74
CA LYS A 79 -10.24 -15.78 -5.71
C LYS A 79 -9.86 -14.48 -4.98
N SER A 80 -10.68 -13.44 -5.14
CA SER A 80 -10.31 -12.08 -4.78
C SER A 80 -11.15 -11.56 -3.62
N PHE A 81 -10.46 -11.08 -2.58
CA PHE A 81 -11.05 -10.48 -1.39
C PHE A 81 -10.57 -9.03 -1.26
N GLY A 82 -11.47 -8.14 -0.83
CA GLY A 82 -11.15 -6.75 -0.57
C GLY A 82 -11.50 -6.33 0.85
N TYR A 83 -10.54 -5.73 1.55
CA TYR A 83 -10.76 -5.04 2.82
C TYR A 83 -10.52 -3.54 2.62
N ASP A 84 -11.49 -2.72 2.96
CA ASP A 84 -11.40 -1.26 2.89
C ASP A 84 -12.29 -0.63 3.95
N VAL A 85 -11.89 0.53 4.45
CA VAL A 85 -12.70 1.34 5.39
C VAL A 85 -13.84 2.07 4.69
N SER A 86 -13.74 2.24 3.36
CA SER A 86 -14.79 2.83 2.54
C SER A 86 -15.90 1.84 2.23
N ASP A 87 -17.10 2.35 1.91
CA ASP A 87 -18.21 1.55 1.43
C ASP A 87 -18.30 1.46 -0.10
N TYR A 88 -17.20 1.71 -0.80
CA TYR A 88 -17.18 1.60 -2.26
C TYR A 88 -17.53 0.17 -2.69
N PRO A 89 -18.49 0.00 -3.62
CA PRO A 89 -18.99 -1.32 -3.97
C PRO A 89 -18.00 -2.09 -4.84
N LEU A 90 -17.75 -3.35 -4.50
CA LEU A 90 -16.98 -4.26 -5.33
C LEU A 90 -17.87 -4.94 -6.38
N LYS A 91 -17.33 -5.14 -7.58
CA LYS A 91 -17.99 -5.90 -8.65
C LYS A 91 -17.85 -7.40 -8.38
N LYS A 92 -18.92 -8.17 -8.59
CA LYS A 92 -18.84 -9.64 -8.53
C LYS A 92 -17.85 -10.15 -9.61
N PRO A 93 -17.06 -11.22 -9.33
CA PRO A 93 -17.17 -12.14 -8.20
C PRO A 93 -16.29 -11.75 -6.99
N VAL A 94 -15.74 -10.53 -6.92
CA VAL A 94 -14.91 -10.06 -5.79
C VAL A 94 -15.72 -10.02 -4.50
N ILE A 95 -15.12 -10.46 -3.40
CA ILE A 95 -15.77 -10.57 -2.08
C ILE A 95 -15.25 -9.47 -1.15
N LYS A 96 -16.13 -8.58 -0.69
CA LYS A 96 -15.78 -7.65 0.40
C LYS A 96 -15.72 -8.42 1.72
N THR A 97 -14.62 -8.24 2.47
CA THR A 97 -14.44 -8.81 3.81
C THR A 97 -14.39 -7.72 4.87
N SER A 98 -14.87 -8.03 6.07
CA SER A 98 -14.72 -7.18 7.26
C SER A 98 -13.47 -7.50 8.09
N SER A 99 -12.70 -8.51 7.70
CA SER A 99 -11.49 -8.94 8.39
C SER A 99 -10.29 -8.91 7.46
N LEU A 100 -9.19 -8.35 7.95
CA LEU A 100 -7.87 -8.42 7.34
C LEU A 100 -7.21 -9.80 7.54
N PHE A 101 -7.66 -10.55 8.55
CA PHE A 101 -7.04 -11.82 8.98
C PHE A 101 -7.78 -13.01 8.41
N ILE A 102 -7.87 -13.09 7.09
CA ILE A 102 -8.41 -14.27 6.37
C ILE A 102 -7.26 -15.09 5.81
N ASP A 103 -7.47 -16.38 5.69
CA ASP A 103 -6.54 -17.29 5.03
C ASP A 103 -6.58 -17.06 3.52
N CYS A 104 -5.45 -16.63 2.95
CA CYS A 104 -5.27 -16.42 1.51
C CYS A 104 -3.76 -16.53 1.16
N ASP A 105 -3.48 -16.76 -0.12
CA ASP A 105 -2.10 -16.99 -0.56
C ASP A 105 -1.28 -15.70 -0.58
N LEU A 106 -1.88 -14.56 -0.93
CA LEU A 106 -1.22 -13.26 -1.08
C LEU A 106 -2.04 -12.16 -0.42
N VAL A 107 -1.37 -11.27 0.32
CA VAL A 107 -1.95 -9.99 0.75
C VAL A 107 -1.20 -8.84 0.08
N THR A 108 -1.97 -7.90 -0.47
CA THR A 108 -1.44 -6.70 -1.13
C THR A 108 -1.82 -5.42 -0.40
N PHE A 109 -0.92 -4.43 -0.45
CA PHE A 109 -1.10 -3.08 0.09
C PHE A 109 -0.65 -2.09 -0.98
N PHE A 110 -1.59 -1.44 -1.66
CA PHE A 110 -1.31 -0.46 -2.69
C PHE A 110 -1.77 0.93 -2.26
N ASP A 111 -0.84 1.81 -1.90
CA ASP A 111 -1.12 3.16 -1.36
C ASP A 111 -2.12 3.11 -0.18
N SER A 112 -1.89 2.23 0.79
CA SER A 112 -2.84 1.96 1.88
C SER A 112 -2.19 1.81 3.25
N ILE A 113 -1.05 1.13 3.37
CA ILE A 113 -0.42 0.86 4.67
C ILE A 113 0.15 2.14 5.31
N GLU A 114 0.51 3.13 4.53
CA GLU A 114 0.97 4.44 5.00
C GLU A 114 -0.11 5.25 5.71
N HIS A 115 -1.39 4.92 5.50
CA HIS A 115 -2.54 5.57 6.14
C HIS A 115 -2.85 5.02 7.53
N LEU A 116 -2.18 3.96 7.98
CA LEU A 116 -2.46 3.36 9.28
C LEU A 116 -1.97 4.25 10.42
N GLU A 117 -2.87 4.58 11.34
CA GLU A 117 -2.57 5.39 12.54
C GLU A 117 -1.72 4.63 13.58
N THR A 118 -1.62 3.30 13.45
CA THR A 118 -0.81 2.50 14.37
C THR A 118 0.68 2.63 14.08
N ARG A 119 1.46 3.05 15.06
CA ARG A 119 2.92 3.12 14.96
C ARG A 119 3.58 1.77 14.69
N ASN A 120 2.96 0.68 15.13
CA ASN A 120 3.52 -0.67 15.04
C ASN A 120 2.88 -1.48 13.91
N ILE A 121 3.24 -1.16 12.68
CA ILE A 121 2.77 -1.87 11.48
C ILE A 121 3.27 -3.32 11.47
N SER A 122 4.49 -3.60 11.93
CA SER A 122 5.02 -4.97 11.95
C SER A 122 4.16 -5.93 12.77
N SER A 123 3.59 -5.47 13.89
CA SER A 123 2.64 -6.27 14.67
C SER A 123 1.33 -6.58 13.93
N LEU A 124 0.89 -5.71 13.02
CA LEU A 124 -0.27 -5.98 12.17
C LEU A 124 0.10 -6.99 11.09
N LEU A 125 1.20 -6.79 10.38
CA LEU A 125 1.67 -7.70 9.34
C LEU A 125 1.97 -9.10 9.90
N ALA A 126 2.51 -9.20 11.12
CA ALA A 126 2.80 -10.49 11.78
C ALA A 126 1.56 -11.36 12.01
N LYS A 127 0.37 -10.75 12.10
CA LYS A 127 -0.91 -11.45 12.32
C LYS A 127 -1.58 -11.91 11.03
N LEU A 128 -1.09 -11.51 9.86
CA LEU A 128 -1.66 -11.94 8.58
C LEU A 128 -1.55 -13.45 8.42
N GLN A 129 -2.60 -14.06 7.88
CA GLN A 129 -2.66 -15.51 7.60
C GLN A 129 -2.24 -15.78 6.15
N THR A 130 -1.08 -15.26 5.78
CA THR A 130 -0.46 -15.46 4.47
C THR A 130 1.05 -15.55 4.61
N ASN A 131 1.68 -16.27 3.70
CA ASN A 131 3.14 -16.33 3.59
C ASN A 131 3.70 -15.37 2.52
N GLN A 132 2.86 -14.64 1.81
CA GLN A 132 3.27 -13.77 0.69
C GLN A 132 2.64 -12.39 0.83
N ILE A 133 3.45 -11.34 0.81
CA ILE A 133 2.96 -9.96 0.84
C ILE A 133 3.63 -9.11 -0.25
N LEU A 134 2.86 -8.16 -0.80
CA LEU A 134 3.38 -7.12 -1.69
C LEU A 134 2.86 -5.75 -1.23
N ILE A 135 3.78 -4.81 -1.06
CA ILE A 135 3.51 -3.46 -0.55
C ILE A 135 4.03 -2.45 -1.56
N SER A 136 3.17 -1.53 -2.00
CA SER A 136 3.58 -0.35 -2.78
C SER A 136 3.15 0.92 -2.04
N VAL A 137 4.12 1.80 -1.78
CA VAL A 137 3.95 3.03 -0.99
C VAL A 137 4.73 4.19 -1.60
N PRO A 138 4.36 5.44 -1.34
CA PRO A 138 5.20 6.58 -1.68
C PRO A 138 6.61 6.43 -1.10
N TRP A 139 7.64 6.57 -1.96
CA TRP A 139 9.04 6.39 -1.56
C TRP A 139 9.61 7.66 -0.92
N PHE A 140 9.77 7.64 0.38
CA PHE A 140 10.42 8.71 1.14
C PHE A 140 11.95 8.59 1.06
N HIS A 141 12.64 9.68 0.69
CA HIS A 141 14.08 9.69 0.44
C HIS A 141 14.93 10.37 1.53
N ASP A 142 14.33 10.90 2.59
CA ASP A 142 15.01 11.56 3.73
C ASP A 142 16.06 12.64 3.29
N LEU A 143 15.67 13.52 2.38
CA LEU A 143 16.51 14.60 1.86
C LEU A 143 16.47 15.89 2.70
N GLY A 144 16.07 15.77 3.96
CA GLY A 144 15.98 16.87 4.93
C GLY A 144 14.61 17.56 4.97
N ASP A 145 14.47 18.42 5.98
CA ASP A 145 13.18 19.02 6.36
C ASP A 145 12.54 19.82 5.22
N ASN A 146 13.33 20.67 4.56
CA ASN A 146 12.81 21.53 3.49
C ASN A 146 12.22 20.71 2.34
N TRP A 147 12.89 19.62 1.93
CA TRP A 147 12.36 18.72 0.91
C TRP A 147 11.09 18.02 1.40
N PHE A 148 11.09 17.50 2.60
CA PHE A 148 9.96 16.78 3.17
C PHE A 148 8.68 17.64 3.22
N TYR A 149 8.80 18.91 3.66
CA TYR A 149 7.64 19.79 3.75
C TYR A 149 7.03 20.18 2.39
N HIS A 150 7.78 20.04 1.29
CA HIS A 150 7.31 20.30 -0.08
C HIS A 150 7.04 19.03 -0.90
N TRP A 151 7.28 17.85 -0.31
CA TRP A 151 7.07 16.58 -0.99
C TRP A 151 5.58 16.29 -1.17
N LYS A 152 5.15 16.03 -2.41
CA LYS A 152 3.74 15.85 -2.80
C LYS A 152 3.01 14.73 -2.05
N HIS A 153 3.73 13.73 -1.55
CA HIS A 153 3.17 12.62 -0.77
C HIS A 153 3.22 12.86 0.74
N ARG A 154 3.73 13.99 1.21
CA ARG A 154 3.50 14.44 2.57
C ARG A 154 2.07 14.94 2.69
N ARG A 155 1.17 14.05 3.02
CA ARG A 155 -0.24 14.34 3.26
C ARG A 155 -0.48 14.32 4.76
N GLU A 156 -0.42 15.48 5.37
CA GLU A 156 -0.60 15.63 6.81
C GLU A 156 -1.96 15.09 7.26
N ASN A 157 -1.98 14.30 8.34
CA ASN A 157 -3.15 13.59 8.88
C ASN A 157 -3.79 12.54 7.95
N GLU A 158 -3.20 12.28 6.79
CA GLU A 158 -3.63 11.24 5.85
C GLU A 158 -2.55 10.15 5.74
N HIS A 159 -1.28 10.55 5.54
CA HIS A 159 -0.14 9.64 5.51
C HIS A 159 0.60 9.70 6.86
N PHE A 160 0.33 8.74 7.73
CA PHE A 160 1.01 8.65 9.02
C PHE A 160 2.41 8.09 8.90
N HIS A 161 2.68 7.26 7.90
CA HIS A 161 3.97 6.65 7.66
C HIS A 161 4.60 7.15 6.36
N HIS A 162 5.90 7.45 6.42
CA HIS A 162 6.72 7.79 5.27
C HIS A 162 7.90 6.83 5.21
N PHE A 163 7.81 5.84 4.32
CA PHE A 163 8.75 4.74 4.25
C PHE A 163 9.96 5.06 3.39
N THR A 164 11.16 4.93 3.95
CA THR A 164 12.37 4.66 3.18
C THR A 164 12.40 3.18 2.79
N ALA A 165 13.23 2.79 1.82
CA ALA A 165 13.40 1.38 1.46
C ALA A 165 13.90 0.54 2.65
N GLY A 166 14.88 1.05 3.40
CA GLY A 166 15.38 0.37 4.61
C GLY A 166 14.32 0.28 5.72
N GLY A 167 13.49 1.33 5.90
CA GLY A 167 12.44 1.32 6.90
C GLY A 167 11.31 0.34 6.58
N LEU A 168 10.93 0.19 5.30
CA LEU A 168 9.93 -0.80 4.89
C LEU A 168 10.50 -2.23 5.01
N CYS A 169 11.76 -2.43 4.62
CA CYS A 169 12.47 -3.71 4.79
C CYS A 169 12.43 -4.16 6.26
N GLU A 170 12.83 -3.29 7.18
CA GLU A 170 12.84 -3.57 8.62
C GLU A 170 11.44 -3.90 9.17
N VAL A 171 10.41 -3.17 8.74
CA VAL A 171 9.02 -3.46 9.13
C VAL A 171 8.59 -4.85 8.68
N MET A 172 8.94 -5.27 7.46
CA MET A 172 8.63 -6.60 6.93
C MET A 172 9.40 -7.70 7.67
N GLU A 173 10.71 -7.51 7.90
CA GLU A 173 11.56 -8.46 8.63
C GLU A 173 11.10 -8.63 10.08
N SER A 174 10.76 -7.53 10.77
CA SER A 174 10.20 -7.56 12.12
C SER A 174 8.83 -8.27 12.20
N ALA A 175 8.11 -8.36 11.08
CA ALA A 175 6.87 -9.12 10.95
C ALA A 175 7.09 -10.59 10.53
N GLY A 176 8.34 -11.01 10.34
CA GLY A 176 8.72 -12.37 9.95
C GLY A 176 8.72 -12.63 8.44
N TYR A 177 8.65 -11.58 7.61
CA TYR A 177 8.77 -11.72 6.16
C TYR A 177 10.19 -11.41 5.70
N THR A 178 10.75 -12.26 4.86
CA THR A 178 12.02 -12.00 4.18
C THR A 178 11.74 -11.24 2.88
N PRO A 179 12.23 -10.00 2.72
CA PRO A 179 12.11 -9.27 1.45
C PRO A 179 12.84 -10.02 0.32
N ILE A 180 12.14 -10.25 -0.79
CA ILE A 180 12.65 -10.94 -1.97
C ILE A 180 12.75 -10.06 -3.21
N TYR A 181 12.12 -8.89 -3.16
CA TYR A 181 12.08 -7.94 -4.26
C TYR A 181 11.89 -6.52 -3.72
N HIS A 182 12.58 -5.53 -4.32
CA HIS A 182 12.25 -4.13 -4.19
C HIS A 182 12.58 -3.37 -5.47
N SER A 183 11.70 -2.47 -5.89
CA SER A 183 11.87 -1.65 -7.10
C SER A 183 10.80 -0.56 -7.13
N ASN A 184 10.70 0.14 -8.27
CA ASN A 184 9.73 1.21 -8.51
C ASN A 184 8.97 1.01 -9.84
N PRO A 185 8.36 -0.16 -10.11
CA PRO A 185 7.74 -0.45 -11.39
C PRO A 185 6.56 0.48 -11.72
N GLU A 186 5.85 0.97 -10.70
CA GLU A 186 4.72 1.89 -10.86
C GLU A 186 5.11 3.25 -11.45
N ASP A 187 6.38 3.65 -11.34
CA ASP A 187 6.89 4.91 -11.92
C ASP A 187 6.83 4.92 -13.46
N LYS A 188 6.67 3.77 -14.11
CA LYS A 188 6.40 3.68 -15.55
C LYS A 188 5.06 4.32 -15.93
N ILE A 189 4.11 4.33 -14.99
CA ILE A 189 2.77 4.89 -15.15
C ILE A 189 2.63 6.19 -14.34
N ARG A 190 3.06 6.18 -13.06
CA ARG A 190 3.05 7.33 -12.16
C ARG A 190 4.35 8.10 -12.27
N LYS A 191 4.51 8.90 -13.29
CA LYS A 191 5.74 9.69 -13.49
C LYS A 191 6.05 10.56 -12.27
N SER A 192 7.31 10.55 -11.86
CA SER A 192 7.83 11.50 -10.87
C SER A 192 8.15 12.83 -11.54
N ASP A 193 7.86 13.93 -10.84
CA ASP A 193 8.29 15.27 -11.25
C ASP A 193 9.78 15.54 -10.91
N LEU A 194 10.40 14.60 -10.20
CA LEU A 194 11.79 14.65 -9.74
C LEU A 194 12.59 13.50 -10.35
N PRO A 195 13.93 13.63 -10.47
CA PRO A 195 14.80 12.55 -10.92
C PRO A 195 15.01 11.45 -9.88
N LEU A 196 14.04 11.25 -9.00
CA LEU A 196 14.03 10.25 -7.92
C LEU A 196 12.88 9.28 -8.09
N PRO A 197 13.04 8.01 -7.66
CA PRO A 197 11.93 7.07 -7.61
C PRO A 197 10.76 7.63 -6.79
N ASN A 198 9.55 7.40 -7.28
CA ASN A 198 8.33 7.97 -6.72
C ASN A 198 7.58 6.98 -5.82
N ILE A 199 7.47 5.73 -6.28
CA ILE A 199 6.75 4.67 -5.57
C ILE A 199 7.69 3.49 -5.30
N LEU A 200 7.82 3.13 -4.06
CA LEU A 200 8.53 1.93 -3.61
C LEU A 200 7.58 0.74 -3.65
N THR A 201 7.95 -0.30 -4.39
CA THR A 201 7.27 -1.59 -4.33
C THR A 201 8.21 -2.62 -3.73
N MET A 202 7.77 -3.32 -2.70
CA MET A 202 8.52 -4.36 -2.01
C MET A 202 7.67 -5.62 -1.84
N ALA A 203 8.27 -6.78 -2.10
CA ALA A 203 7.63 -8.08 -1.91
C ALA A 203 8.40 -8.91 -0.88
N GLY A 204 7.69 -9.70 -0.10
CA GLY A 204 8.28 -10.57 0.90
C GLY A 204 7.56 -11.89 1.07
N VAL A 205 8.31 -12.87 1.56
CA VAL A 205 7.81 -14.21 1.88
C VAL A 205 8.12 -14.58 3.31
N ARG A 206 7.22 -15.37 3.90
CA ARG A 206 7.40 -16.01 5.21
C ARG A 206 7.53 -17.52 5.01
N ASN A 207 8.52 -18.15 5.64
CA ASN A 207 8.73 -19.62 5.63
C ASN A 207 7.86 -20.31 6.68
#